data_5fa7f27a583447bd72dacc2f2538c615
#
_entry.id   5fa7f27a583447bd72dacc2f2538c615
#
_cell.length_a   1.000
_cell.length_b   1.000
_cell.length_c   1.000
_cell.angle_alpha   90.00
_cell.angle_beta   90.00
_cell.angle_gamma   90.00
#
_symmetry.space_group_name_H-M   'P 1'
#
loop_
_entity.id
_entity.type
_entity.pdbx_description
1 polymer ?
#
loop_
_entity_poly.entity_id
_entity_poly.type
_entity_poly.pdbx_seq_one_letter_code
_entity_poly.pdbx_strand_id
1 'polypeptide(L)' 'MDAHNLIQMANRIGEFFEAMPEREQALHDIAEHIHKFWEPRMRRSLLAALADP' A
#
# COMPACT_ATOMS: atom_id res chain seq x y z
N MET A 1 0.49 4.26 15.82
CA MET A 1 0.58 4.59 14.39
C MET A 1 -0.82 4.81 13.83
N ASP A 2 -1.01 5.88 13.09
CA ASP A 2 -2.34 6.25 12.60
C ASP A 2 -2.69 5.48 11.33
N ALA A 3 -3.69 4.59 11.43
CA ALA A 3 -4.14 3.77 10.31
C ALA A 3 -4.65 4.62 9.14
N HIS A 4 -5.33 5.73 9.42
CA HIS A 4 -5.82 6.64 8.39
C HIS A 4 -4.67 7.20 7.55
N ASN A 5 -3.60 7.58 8.22
CA ASN A 5 -2.41 8.09 7.54
C ASN A 5 -1.77 7.01 6.67
N LEU A 6 -1.72 5.78 7.15
CA LEU A 6 -1.17 4.66 6.39
C LEU A 6 -1.99 4.39 5.13
N ILE A 7 -3.32 4.47 5.24
CA ILE A 7 -4.20 4.30 4.09
C ILE A 7 -3.94 5.38 3.05
N GLN A 8 -3.77 6.63 3.49
CA GLN A 8 -3.46 7.72 2.57
C GLN A 8 -2.11 7.52 1.89
N MET A 9 -1.11 7.03 2.62
CA MET A 9 0.20 6.72 2.04
C MET A 9 0.09 5.63 0.99
N ALA A 10 -0.65 4.57 1.30
CA ALA A 10 -0.86 3.48 0.35
C ALA A 10 -1.58 3.96 -0.90
N ASN A 11 -2.57 4.84 -0.74
CA ASN A 11 -3.30 5.40 -1.89
C ASN A 11 -2.40 6.24 -2.79
N ARG A 12 -1.47 6.98 -2.21
CA ARG A 12 -0.50 7.76 -2.99
C ARG A 12 0.43 6.86 -3.80
N ILE A 13 0.87 5.77 -3.19
CA ILE A 13 1.68 4.78 -3.89
C ILE A 13 0.87 4.18 -5.03
N GLY A 14 -0.39 3.85 -4.77
CA GLY A 14 -1.30 3.32 -5.78
C GLY A 14 -1.48 4.27 -6.96
N GLU A 15 -1.65 5.56 -6.68
CA GLU A 15 -1.80 6.57 -7.74
C GLU A 15 -0.58 6.63 -8.64
N PHE A 16 0.60 6.52 -8.06
CA PHE A 16 1.84 6.53 -8.83
C PHE A 16 1.88 5.35 -9.81
N PHE A 17 1.58 4.16 -9.33
CA PHE A 17 1.65 2.95 -10.15
C PHE A 17 0.43 2.79 -11.05
N GLU A 18 -0.67 3.46 -10.76
CA GLU A 18 -1.89 3.42 -11.57
C GLU A 18 -1.67 3.97 -12.99
N ALA A 19 -0.68 4.84 -13.15
CA ALA A 19 -0.32 5.38 -14.45
C ALA A 19 0.37 4.37 -15.36
N MET A 20 0.77 3.21 -14.83
CA MET A 20 1.43 2.17 -15.61
C MET A 20 0.42 1.47 -16.53
N PRO A 21 0.83 1.09 -17.76
CA PRO A 21 -0.08 0.47 -18.73
C PRO A 21 -0.54 -0.94 -18.33
N GLU A 22 0.28 -1.66 -17.57
CA GLU A 22 -0.03 -3.03 -17.14
C GLU A 22 -0.56 -3.02 -15.71
N ARG A 23 -1.88 -3.21 -15.55
CA ARG A 23 -2.50 -3.15 -14.23
C ARG A 23 -1.99 -4.23 -13.28
N GLU A 24 -1.82 -5.45 -13.76
CA GLU A 24 -1.34 -6.54 -12.91
C GLU A 24 0.09 -6.28 -12.45
N GLN A 25 0.93 -5.78 -13.33
CA GLN A 25 2.29 -5.42 -12.99
C GLN A 25 2.30 -4.27 -11.98
N ALA A 26 1.41 -3.30 -12.15
CA ALA A 26 1.31 -2.17 -11.23
C ALA A 26 0.93 -2.64 -9.82
N LEU A 27 -0.04 -3.54 -9.71
CA LEU A 27 -0.45 -4.09 -8.42
C LEU A 27 0.68 -4.86 -7.75
N HIS A 28 1.44 -5.62 -8.53
CA HIS A 28 2.60 -6.34 -8.04
C HIS A 28 3.67 -5.37 -7.52
N ASP A 29 3.92 -4.30 -8.27
CA ASP A 29 4.94 -3.32 -7.92
C ASP A 29 4.54 -2.53 -6.67
N ILE A 30 3.26 -2.23 -6.49
CA ILE A 30 2.76 -1.60 -5.27
C ILE A 30 3.02 -2.48 -4.06
N ALA A 31 2.65 -3.76 -4.16
CA ALA A 31 2.85 -4.71 -3.08
C ALA A 31 4.33 -4.87 -2.75
N GLU A 32 5.17 -4.96 -3.77
CA GLU A 32 6.60 -5.07 -3.58
C GLU A 32 7.21 -3.83 -2.94
N HIS A 33 6.74 -2.65 -3.35
CA HIS A 33 7.20 -1.39 -2.75
C HIS A 33 6.91 -1.36 -1.26
N ILE A 34 5.68 -1.68 -0.88
CA ILE A 34 5.28 -1.70 0.53
C ILE A 34 6.09 -2.75 1.29
N HIS A 35 6.28 -3.92 0.70
CA HIS A 35 7.02 -5.00 1.34
C HIS A 35 8.48 -4.61 1.59
N LYS A 36 9.11 -3.91 0.66
CA LYS A 36 10.53 -3.55 0.78
C LYS A 36 10.78 -2.34 1.68
N PHE A 37 9.91 -1.35 1.64
CA PHE A 37 10.18 -0.06 2.27
C PHE A 37 9.41 0.17 3.56
N TRP A 38 8.28 -0.50 3.76
CA TRP A 38 7.51 -0.34 4.99
C TRP A 38 7.98 -1.34 6.04
N GLU A 39 8.06 -0.86 7.31
CA GLU A 39 8.34 -1.75 8.44
C GLU A 39 7.19 -2.75 8.62
N PRO A 40 7.49 -3.97 9.16
CA PRO A 40 6.44 -4.96 9.40
C PRO A 40 5.26 -4.43 10.23
N ARG A 41 5.53 -3.54 11.19
CA ARG A 41 4.48 -2.94 12.01
C ARG A 41 3.52 -2.11 11.16
N MET A 42 4.07 -1.32 10.23
CA MET A 42 3.25 -0.50 9.33
C MET A 42 2.38 -1.37 8.44
N ARG A 43 2.95 -2.43 7.89
CA ARG A 43 2.20 -3.36 7.03
C ARG A 43 1.07 -4.03 7.78
N ARG A 44 1.32 -4.48 9.01
CA ARG A 44 0.28 -5.11 9.84
C ARG A 44 -0.82 -4.13 10.19
N SER A 45 -0.46 -2.89 10.51
CA SER A 45 -1.45 -1.86 10.81
C SER A 45 -2.35 -1.57 9.62
N LEU A 46 -1.77 -1.51 8.42
CA LEU A 46 -2.55 -1.30 7.20
C LEU A 46 -3.50 -2.46 6.95
N LEU A 47 -2.99 -3.69 7.04
CA LEU A 47 -3.82 -4.88 6.82
C LEU A 47 -4.97 -4.96 7.81
N ALA A 48 -4.70 -4.63 9.08
CA ALA A 48 -5.74 -4.63 10.12
C ALA A 48 -6.82 -3.58 9.80
N ALA A 49 -6.42 -2.41 9.34
CA ALA A 49 -7.36 -1.35 8.97
C ALA A 49 -8.24 -1.74 7.79
N LEU A 50 -7.66 -2.45 6.81
CA LEU A 50 -8.40 -2.91 5.64
C LEU A 50 -9.35 -4.07 5.95
N ALA A 51 -9.00 -4.90 6.93
CA ALA A 51 -9.81 -6.04 7.32
C ALA A 51 -10.98 -5.64 8.24
N ASP A 52 -10.89 -4.49 8.88
CA ASP A 52 -11.91 -3.98 9.82
C ASP A 52 -12.61 -2.77 9.19
N PRO A 53 -13.74 -3.01 8.50
CA PRO A 53 -14.46 -1.93 7.83
C PRO A 53 -15.13 -0.94 8.77
#